data_fa4c10c6b231d97716b92fa19c1235ab
#
_entry.id   fa4c10c6b231d97716b92fa19c1235ab
#
_cell.length_a   1.000
_cell.length_b   1.000
_cell.length_c   1.000
_cell.angle_alpha   90.00
_cell.angle_beta   90.00
_cell.angle_gamma   90.00
#
_symmetry.space_group_name_H-M   'P 1'
#
loop_
_entity.id
_entity.type
_entity.pdbx_description
1 polymer ?
#
loop_
_entity_poly.entity_id
_entity_poly.type
_entity_poly.pdbx_seq_one_letter_code
_entity_poly.pdbx_strand_id
1 'polypeptide(L)'
;MINVRGEGMSKIDLNQLNDIQYDVLREIGNIGAGNATTALSQMLNQKMDMSVPKVALVPFNEISDVMGSEDQTVVGIMLGFEGDVEGMMMFLFDTKSAHHLVNTLMMRDKEDGVEEGAEFSDMDMSAL
;
A
#
# COMPACT_ATOMS: atom_id res chain seq x y z
N MET A 1 0.05 -12.00 -4.13
CA MET A 1 0.19 -13.17 -5.02
C MET A 1 -0.49 -12.82 -6.33
N ILE A 2 0.27 -12.63 -7.39
CA ILE A 2 -0.28 -12.38 -8.73
C ILE A 2 -0.44 -13.74 -9.40
N ASN A 3 -1.67 -14.16 -9.64
CA ASN A 3 -1.96 -15.37 -10.39
C ASN A 3 -2.26 -14.97 -11.83
N VAL A 4 -1.24 -15.05 -12.69
CA VAL A 4 -1.39 -14.74 -14.12
C VAL A 4 -1.82 -16.02 -14.84
N ARG A 5 -3.11 -16.13 -15.17
CA ARG A 5 -3.60 -17.11 -16.11
C ARG A 5 -3.66 -16.48 -17.51
N GLY A 6 -2.60 -16.65 -18.27
CA GLY A 6 -2.55 -16.37 -19.69
C GLY A 6 -2.10 -17.62 -20.44
N GLU A 7 -2.91 -18.16 -21.30
CA GLU A 7 -2.51 -19.24 -22.22
C GLU A 7 -1.47 -18.70 -23.19
N GLY A 8 -0.25 -19.20 -23.14
CA GLY A 8 0.78 -19.00 -24.16
C GLY A 8 2.01 -18.19 -23.74
N MET A 9 2.07 -17.62 -22.54
CA MET A 9 3.30 -17.04 -22.01
C MET A 9 4.01 -18.03 -21.08
N SER A 10 5.33 -18.18 -21.23
CA SER A 10 6.13 -18.98 -20.30
C SER A 10 5.84 -18.53 -18.87
N LYS A 11 5.49 -19.47 -17.99
CA LYS A 11 5.29 -19.19 -16.57
C LYS A 11 6.55 -18.53 -16.03
N ILE A 12 6.47 -17.26 -15.66
CA ILE A 12 7.53 -16.59 -14.93
C ILE A 12 7.54 -17.22 -13.54
N ASP A 13 8.60 -17.89 -13.19
CA ASP A 13 8.83 -18.38 -11.84
C ASP A 13 9.22 -17.18 -10.97
N LEU A 14 8.28 -16.73 -10.14
CA LEU A 14 8.48 -15.60 -9.23
C LEU A 14 9.62 -15.85 -8.22
N ASN A 15 10.01 -17.09 -8.00
CA ASN A 15 11.13 -17.43 -7.12
C ASN A 15 12.50 -17.25 -7.80
N GLN A 16 12.53 -16.96 -9.09
CA GLN A 16 13.75 -16.85 -9.90
C GLN A 16 13.88 -15.49 -10.58
N LEU A 17 13.32 -14.44 -9.98
CA LEU A 17 13.50 -13.08 -10.50
C LEU A 17 14.96 -12.65 -10.38
N ASN A 18 15.48 -12.10 -11.47
CA ASN A 18 16.81 -11.49 -11.49
C ASN A 18 16.75 -10.00 -11.10
N ASP A 19 17.91 -9.38 -10.90
CA ASP A 19 18.02 -7.97 -10.47
C ASP A 19 17.32 -7.01 -11.44
N ILE A 20 17.38 -7.29 -12.75
CA ILE A 20 16.71 -6.46 -13.78
C ILE A 20 15.19 -6.53 -13.62
N GLN A 21 14.65 -7.70 -13.33
CA GLN A 21 13.21 -7.88 -13.12
C GLN A 21 12.73 -7.17 -11.84
N TYR A 22 13.52 -7.18 -10.77
CA TYR A 22 13.25 -6.39 -9.57
C TYR A 22 13.29 -4.88 -9.85
N ASP A 23 14.24 -4.42 -10.66
CA ASP A 23 14.31 -3.01 -11.07
C ASP A 23 13.09 -2.60 -11.90
N VAL A 24 12.60 -3.47 -12.79
CA VAL A 24 11.36 -3.24 -13.55
C VAL A 24 10.17 -3.14 -12.62
N LEU A 25 10.02 -4.04 -11.64
CA LEU A 25 8.93 -3.98 -10.65
C LEU A 25 8.98 -2.69 -9.82
N ARG A 26 10.18 -2.27 -9.41
CA ARG A 26 10.36 -1.01 -8.70
C ARG A 26 9.97 0.19 -9.54
N GLU A 27 10.33 0.21 -10.82
CA GLU A 27 9.98 1.28 -11.75
C GLU A 27 8.47 1.36 -11.98
N ILE A 28 7.79 0.22 -12.18
CA ILE A 28 6.33 0.15 -12.27
C ILE A 28 5.69 0.71 -11.00
N GLY A 29 6.21 0.33 -9.83
CA GLY A 29 5.76 0.85 -8.54
C GLY A 29 5.93 2.36 -8.43
N ASN A 30 7.06 2.90 -8.87
CA ASN A 30 7.34 4.34 -8.86
C ASN A 30 6.43 5.11 -9.82
N ILE A 31 6.14 4.57 -10.99
CA ILE A 31 5.18 5.16 -11.94
C ILE A 31 3.78 5.22 -11.31
N GLY A 32 3.32 4.12 -10.71
CA GLY A 32 2.05 4.06 -10.00
C GLY A 32 1.99 5.02 -8.81
N ALA A 33 3.04 5.05 -7.99
CA ALA A 33 3.16 5.98 -6.87
C ALA A 33 3.14 7.44 -7.33
N GLY A 34 3.83 7.79 -8.41
CA GLY A 34 3.82 9.14 -8.98
C GLY A 34 2.41 9.58 -9.41
N ASN A 35 1.68 8.71 -10.09
CA ASN A 35 0.30 8.98 -10.48
C ASN A 35 -0.62 9.13 -9.26
N ALA A 36 -0.52 8.25 -8.28
CA ALA A 36 -1.29 8.31 -7.05
C ALA A 36 -0.96 9.59 -6.25
N THR A 37 0.29 9.96 -6.15
CA THR A 37 0.75 11.18 -5.48
C THR A 37 0.17 12.43 -6.11
N THR A 38 0.11 12.49 -7.44
CA THR A 38 -0.50 13.61 -8.17
C THR A 38 -1.99 13.72 -7.83
N ALA A 39 -2.73 12.62 -7.87
CA ALA A 39 -4.14 12.58 -7.52
C ALA A 39 -4.38 12.97 -6.06
N LEU A 40 -3.63 12.42 -5.13
CA LEU A 40 -3.71 12.75 -3.70
C LEU A 40 -3.38 14.22 -3.43
N SER A 41 -2.34 14.76 -4.06
CA SER A 41 -1.96 16.17 -3.91
C SER A 41 -3.09 17.11 -4.34
N GLN A 42 -3.81 16.75 -5.40
CA GLN A 42 -4.98 17.51 -5.85
C GLN A 42 -6.16 17.39 -4.88
N MET A 43 -6.46 16.17 -4.40
CA MET A 43 -7.56 15.94 -3.47
C MET A 43 -7.36 16.66 -2.14
N LEU A 44 -6.13 16.64 -1.63
CA LEU A 44 -5.79 17.19 -0.30
C LEU A 44 -5.36 18.66 -0.36
N ASN A 45 -5.22 19.22 -1.56
CA ASN A 45 -4.66 20.56 -1.79
C ASN A 45 -3.32 20.77 -1.05
N GLN A 46 -2.52 19.72 -0.97
CA GLN A 46 -1.21 19.70 -0.32
C GLN A 46 -0.20 18.99 -1.21
N LYS A 47 1.05 19.44 -1.17
CA LYS A 47 2.12 18.75 -1.88
C LYS A 47 2.39 17.42 -1.17
N MET A 48 2.24 16.34 -1.92
CA MET A 48 2.57 14.98 -1.50
C MET A 48 3.83 14.51 -2.25
N ASP A 49 4.59 13.65 -1.64
CA ASP A 49 5.72 12.97 -2.26
C ASP A 49 5.71 11.50 -1.83
N MET A 50 5.91 10.61 -2.76
CA MET A 50 5.89 9.17 -2.53
C MET A 50 6.89 8.49 -3.46
N SER A 51 7.63 7.54 -2.93
CA SER A 51 8.54 6.71 -3.70
C SER A 51 8.51 5.26 -3.21
N VAL A 52 8.90 4.34 -4.09
CA VAL A 52 9.08 2.93 -3.73
C VAL A 52 10.57 2.69 -3.49
N PRO A 53 11.01 2.65 -2.23
CA PRO A 53 12.43 2.52 -1.90
C PRO A 53 12.96 1.10 -2.15
N LYS A 54 12.11 0.10 -1.96
CA LYS A 54 12.47 -1.31 -2.05
C LYS A 54 11.31 -2.17 -2.53
N VAL A 55 11.62 -3.15 -3.36
CA VAL A 55 10.70 -4.22 -3.77
C VAL A 55 11.31 -5.55 -3.36
N ALA A 56 10.50 -6.43 -2.80
CA ALA A 56 10.89 -7.78 -2.43
C ALA A 56 9.73 -8.76 -2.69
N LEU A 57 10.07 -9.98 -3.03
CA LEU A 57 9.13 -11.12 -3.01
C LEU A 57 9.30 -11.83 -1.68
N VAL A 58 8.19 -11.98 -0.98
CA VAL A 58 8.18 -12.59 0.34
C VAL A 58 7.08 -13.65 0.39
N PRO A 59 7.35 -14.85 0.92
CA PRO A 59 6.31 -15.83 1.20
C PRO A 59 5.22 -15.22 2.10
N PHE A 60 3.97 -15.61 1.88
CA PHE A 60 2.85 -15.02 2.61
C PHE A 60 2.96 -15.18 4.14
N ASN A 61 3.54 -16.27 4.59
CA ASN A 61 3.77 -16.55 6.02
C ASN A 61 4.91 -15.73 6.65
N GLU A 62 5.67 -14.99 5.85
CA GLU A 62 6.79 -14.14 6.32
C GLU A 62 6.46 -12.65 6.27
N ILE A 63 5.22 -12.28 5.89
CA ILE A 63 4.80 -10.88 5.79
C ILE A 63 4.87 -10.17 7.15
N SER A 64 4.50 -10.87 8.23
CA SER A 64 4.58 -10.33 9.59
C SER A 64 6.00 -9.92 9.99
N ASP A 65 7.01 -10.68 9.58
CA ASP A 65 8.41 -10.38 9.87
C ASP A 65 8.89 -9.11 9.15
N VAL A 66 8.35 -8.87 7.96
CA VAL A 66 8.64 -7.65 7.18
C VAL A 66 8.00 -6.42 7.81
N MET A 67 6.84 -6.58 8.48
CA MET A 67 6.13 -5.49 9.16
C MET A 67 6.70 -5.14 10.54
N GLY A 68 7.59 -5.96 11.08
CA GLY A 68 8.39 -5.65 12.27
C GLY A 68 8.04 -6.38 13.55
N SER A 69 6.79 -6.75 13.83
CA SER A 69 6.44 -7.66 14.93
C SER A 69 5.03 -8.22 14.76
N GLU A 70 4.84 -9.47 15.21
CA GLU A 70 3.54 -10.15 15.16
C GLU A 70 2.47 -9.47 16.04
N ASP A 71 2.89 -8.71 17.05
CA ASP A 71 2.00 -8.08 18.03
C ASP A 71 1.63 -6.62 17.68
N GLN A 72 2.07 -6.11 16.53
CA GLN A 72 1.78 -4.74 16.14
C GLN A 72 0.40 -4.63 15.50
N THR A 73 -0.46 -3.78 16.05
CA THR A 73 -1.73 -3.42 15.42
C THR A 73 -1.46 -2.60 14.17
N VAL A 74 -1.98 -3.05 13.04
CA VAL A 74 -1.88 -2.36 11.75
C VAL A 74 -3.27 -2.13 11.17
N VAL A 75 -3.39 -1.10 10.35
CA VAL A 75 -4.59 -0.82 9.55
C VAL A 75 -4.33 -1.32 8.14
N GLY A 76 -5.18 -2.21 7.65
CA GLY A 76 -5.10 -2.79 6.31
C GLY A 76 -6.24 -2.31 5.42
N ILE A 77 -5.90 -1.84 4.22
CA ILE A 77 -6.86 -1.54 3.15
C ILE A 77 -6.64 -2.56 2.05
N MET A 78 -7.68 -3.31 1.71
CA MET A 78 -7.62 -4.37 0.72
C MET A 78 -8.43 -3.98 -0.52
N LEU A 79 -7.81 -4.07 -1.69
CA LEU A 79 -8.41 -3.75 -2.98
C LEU A 79 -8.24 -4.93 -3.93
N GLY A 80 -9.34 -5.38 -4.53
CA GLY A 80 -9.30 -6.30 -5.66
C GLY A 80 -9.12 -5.54 -6.97
N PHE A 81 -8.40 -6.11 -7.90
CA PHE A 81 -8.32 -5.61 -9.27
C PHE A 81 -8.50 -6.76 -10.26
N GLU A 82 -9.13 -6.46 -11.37
CA GLU A 82 -9.42 -7.39 -12.45
C GLU A 82 -9.22 -6.71 -13.81
N GLY A 83 -8.95 -7.49 -14.84
CA GLY A 83 -8.68 -7.03 -16.18
C GLY A 83 -7.71 -7.99 -16.86
N ASP A 84 -6.73 -7.48 -17.58
CA ASP A 84 -5.65 -8.30 -18.16
C ASP A 84 -4.82 -9.02 -17.09
N VAL A 85 -4.83 -8.49 -15.88
CA VAL A 85 -4.23 -9.08 -14.68
C VAL A 85 -5.27 -9.05 -13.56
N GLU A 86 -5.41 -10.16 -12.86
CA GLU A 86 -6.28 -10.27 -11.69
C GLU A 86 -5.45 -10.44 -10.43
N GLY A 87 -5.86 -9.81 -9.35
CA GLY A 87 -5.16 -9.93 -8.08
C GLY A 87 -5.78 -9.11 -6.97
N MET A 88 -5.06 -9.06 -5.87
CA MET A 88 -5.43 -8.32 -4.68
C MET A 88 -4.23 -7.49 -4.21
N MET A 89 -4.50 -6.24 -3.89
CA MET A 89 -3.54 -5.32 -3.32
C MET A 89 -3.93 -5.03 -1.87
N MET A 90 -2.96 -5.03 -0.99
CA MET A 90 -3.16 -4.69 0.41
C MET A 90 -2.18 -3.58 0.79
N PHE A 91 -2.72 -2.47 1.32
CA PHE A 91 -1.94 -1.43 1.96
C PHE A 91 -1.95 -1.66 3.46
N LEU A 92 -0.79 -1.63 4.07
CA LEU A 92 -0.64 -1.79 5.51
C LEU A 92 0.00 -0.52 6.09
N PHE A 93 -0.65 0.05 7.10
CA PHE A 93 -0.19 1.23 7.81
C PHE A 93 -0.04 0.91 9.29
N ASP A 94 0.97 1.47 9.95
CA ASP A 94 0.93 1.55 11.39
C ASP A 94 -0.21 2.47 11.85
N THR A 95 -0.68 2.28 13.06
CA THR A 95 -1.84 3.02 13.60
C THR A 95 -1.64 4.54 13.54
N LYS A 96 -0.44 5.02 13.82
CA LYS A 96 -0.12 6.45 13.79
C LYS A 96 -0.22 7.05 12.38
N SER A 97 0.34 6.35 11.40
CA SER A 97 0.27 6.75 9.98
C SER A 97 -1.17 6.72 9.47
N ALA A 98 -1.95 5.72 9.88
CA ALA A 98 -3.36 5.62 9.51
C ALA A 98 -4.17 6.79 10.09
N HIS A 99 -3.99 7.14 11.37
CA HIS A 99 -4.64 8.31 11.96
C HIS A 99 -4.25 9.62 11.26
N HIS A 100 -2.98 9.78 10.93
CA HIS A 100 -2.52 10.96 10.19
C HIS A 100 -3.19 11.06 8.82
N LEU A 101 -3.28 9.94 8.11
CA LEU A 101 -3.94 9.88 6.80
C LEU A 101 -5.43 10.25 6.93
N VAL A 102 -6.15 9.64 7.87
CA VAL A 102 -7.57 9.92 8.11
C VAL A 102 -7.79 11.39 8.46
N ASN A 103 -7.01 11.95 9.39
CA ASN A 103 -7.14 13.35 9.78
C ASN A 103 -6.92 14.29 8.60
N THR A 104 -5.95 13.97 7.73
CA THR A 104 -5.69 14.75 6.52
C THR A 104 -6.84 14.66 5.53
N LEU A 105 -7.39 13.46 5.29
CA LEU A 105 -8.53 13.25 4.40
C LEU A 105 -9.81 13.91 4.91
N MET A 106 -10.02 13.90 6.23
CA MET A 106 -11.18 14.51 6.89
C MET A 106 -11.01 16.03 7.12
N MET A 107 -9.88 16.60 6.67
CA MET A 107 -9.53 18.02 6.90
C MET A 107 -9.60 18.44 8.38
N ARG A 108 -9.27 17.52 9.27
CA ARG A 108 -9.20 17.81 10.71
C ARG A 108 -7.89 18.54 11.04
N ASP A 109 -7.98 19.62 11.80
CA ASP A 109 -6.79 20.31 12.27
C ASP A 109 -6.01 19.44 13.25
N LYS A 110 -4.67 19.60 13.26
CA LYS A 110 -3.75 18.84 14.13
C LYS A 110 -4.02 19.02 15.64
N GLU A 111 -4.82 20.00 16.02
CA GLU A 111 -5.16 20.31 17.41
C GLU A 111 -6.32 19.47 17.97
N ASP A 112 -7.16 18.88 17.14
CA ASP A 112 -8.18 17.92 17.59
C ASP A 112 -7.55 16.53 17.74
N GLY A 113 -6.51 16.44 18.57
CA GLY A 113 -5.68 15.28 18.76
C GLY A 113 -6.50 14.01 18.98
N VAL A 114 -6.51 13.15 17.98
CA VAL A 114 -6.81 11.75 18.22
C VAL A 114 -5.65 11.24 19.08
N GLU A 115 -5.93 10.97 20.34
CA GLU A 115 -4.95 10.38 21.25
C GLU A 115 -4.34 9.12 20.62
N GLU A 116 -3.05 8.96 20.77
CA GLU A 116 -2.31 7.78 20.32
C GLU A 116 -2.97 6.54 20.98
N GLY A 117 -3.69 5.74 20.17
CA GLY A 117 -4.47 4.60 20.65
C GLY A 117 -6.00 4.75 20.62
N ALA A 118 -6.53 5.89 20.15
CA ALA A 118 -7.97 6.03 19.94
C ALA A 118 -8.46 5.06 18.85
N GLU A 119 -9.63 4.46 19.07
CA GLU A 119 -10.27 3.60 18.09
C GLU A 119 -10.76 4.42 16.89
N PHE A 120 -10.66 3.84 15.69
CA PHE A 120 -11.21 4.46 14.49
C PHE A 120 -12.73 4.43 14.54
N SER A 121 -13.37 5.57 14.31
CA SER A 121 -14.81 5.64 14.12
C SER A 121 -15.24 5.04 12.77
N ASP A 122 -16.53 4.76 12.61
CA ASP A 122 -17.07 4.29 11.32
C ASP A 122 -16.80 5.30 10.19
N MET A 123 -16.80 6.61 10.49
CA MET A 123 -16.45 7.65 9.51
C MET A 123 -14.96 7.60 9.15
N ASP A 124 -14.08 7.33 10.11
CA ASP A 124 -12.64 7.21 9.86
C ASP A 124 -12.35 5.99 8.97
N MET A 125 -13.02 4.88 9.25
CA MET A 125 -12.91 3.66 8.44
C MET A 125 -13.44 3.86 7.02
N SER A 126 -14.46 4.69 6.86
CA SER A 126 -15.03 5.02 5.54
C SER A 126 -14.15 5.96 4.71
N ALA A 127 -13.24 6.71 5.34
CA ALA A 127 -12.32 7.62 4.66
C ALA A 127 -11.08 6.90 4.07
N LEU A 128 -10.77 5.70 4.57
CA LEU A 128 -9.67 4.87 4.09
C LEU A 128 -10.10 4.00 2.90
#